data_c020ac92ed3f4496b3b7db134602ce2a
#
_entry.id   c020ac92ed3f4496b3b7db134602ce2a
#
_cell.length_a   1.000
_cell.length_b   1.000
_cell.length_c   1.000
_cell.angle_alpha   90.00
_cell.angle_beta   90.00
_cell.angle_gamma   90.00
#
_symmetry.space_group_name_H-M   'P 1'
#
loop_
_entity.id
_entity.type
_entity.pdbx_description
1 polymer ?
#
loop_
_entity_poly.entity_id
_entity_poly.type
_entity_poly.pdbx_seq_one_letter_code
_entity_poly.pdbx_strand_id
1 'polypeptide(L)'
;MDEKDIQYVLGRHLFRKKICIPNVSMYCPGRTEYEADFIYFDLKTQYLTEVEIKTDIHDFRRDFNKKRYHDCKNVKYLYYAMPRSLYEEYRNEINFFLKDAGLILIDEIDTDDFRGNIYEFGGFVRRAKARDDWYELSPTGLMHYLRIGCMKWVNR
;
A
#
# COMPACT_ATOMS: atom_id res chain seq x y z
N MET A 1 11.31 -12.05 2.27
CA MET A 1 10.45 -10.84 2.48
C MET A 1 9.00 -11.25 2.29
N ASP A 2 8.19 -11.08 3.28
CA ASP A 2 6.74 -11.31 3.21
C ASP A 2 5.95 -9.98 3.28
N GLU A 3 4.62 -10.06 3.22
CA GLU A 3 3.75 -8.88 3.29
C GLU A 3 3.93 -8.09 4.60
N LYS A 4 4.10 -8.78 5.73
CA LYS A 4 4.29 -8.14 7.05
C LYS A 4 5.61 -7.38 7.12
N ASP A 5 6.66 -7.90 6.50
CA ASP A 5 7.95 -7.21 6.40
C ASP A 5 7.78 -5.88 5.68
N ILE A 6 7.07 -5.89 4.53
CA ILE A 6 6.82 -4.71 3.73
C ILE A 6 5.96 -3.71 4.50
N GLN A 7 4.87 -4.16 5.15
CA GLN A 7 4.01 -3.31 5.98
C GLN A 7 4.80 -2.65 7.10
N TYR A 8 5.71 -3.39 7.75
CA TYR A 8 6.57 -2.85 8.80
C TYR A 8 7.51 -1.77 8.29
N VAL A 9 8.18 -2.02 7.16
CA VAL A 9 9.08 -1.05 6.53
C VAL A 9 8.33 0.23 6.12
N LEU A 10 7.17 0.10 5.48
CA LEU A 10 6.31 1.22 5.11
C LEU A 10 5.88 2.02 6.33
N GLY A 11 5.35 1.34 7.35
CA GLY A 11 4.92 1.99 8.59
C GLY A 11 6.05 2.74 9.26
N ARG A 12 7.21 2.12 9.41
CA ARG A 12 8.40 2.73 10.03
C ARG A 12 8.92 3.95 9.26
N HIS A 13 8.88 3.90 7.92
CA HIS A 13 9.32 5.02 7.09
C HIS A 13 8.33 6.19 7.09
N LEU A 14 7.04 5.89 7.05
CA LEU A 14 6.00 6.89 6.81
C LEU A 14 5.45 7.52 8.10
N PHE A 15 5.54 6.86 9.27
CA PHE A 15 4.81 7.22 10.50
C PHE A 15 4.99 8.66 10.99
N ARG A 16 6.14 9.30 10.69
CA ARG A 16 6.40 10.69 11.12
C ARG A 16 5.49 11.73 10.46
N LYS A 17 4.97 11.40 9.27
CA LYS A 17 4.17 12.33 8.44
C LYS A 17 2.83 11.76 8.02
N LYS A 18 2.58 10.51 8.32
CA LYS A 18 1.41 9.75 7.87
C LYS A 18 0.82 8.94 9.02
N ILE A 19 -0.48 8.73 8.95
CA ILE A 19 -1.15 7.72 9.78
C ILE A 19 -1.24 6.47 8.92
N CYS A 20 -0.60 5.38 9.37
CA CYS A 20 -0.45 4.14 8.63
C CYS A 20 -1.29 3.03 9.27
N ILE A 21 -2.05 2.30 8.46
CA ILE A 21 -2.93 1.24 8.93
C ILE A 21 -2.80 0.02 8.00
N PRO A 22 -2.38 -1.14 8.51
CA PRO A 22 -2.28 -2.37 7.72
C PRO A 22 -3.60 -3.15 7.71
N ASN A 23 -3.81 -3.96 6.67
CA ASN A 23 -4.90 -4.93 6.50
C ASN A 23 -6.28 -4.34 6.85
N VAL A 24 -6.75 -3.39 6.07
CA VAL A 24 -7.94 -2.60 6.34
C VAL A 24 -9.09 -2.98 5.41
N SER A 25 -10.21 -3.40 5.98
CA SER A 25 -11.47 -3.47 5.23
C SER A 25 -11.88 -2.08 4.79
N MET A 26 -11.92 -1.87 3.47
CA MET A 26 -12.23 -0.58 2.88
C MET A 26 -13.73 -0.33 2.94
N TYR A 27 -14.11 0.79 3.55
CA TYR A 27 -15.49 1.22 3.61
C TYR A 27 -15.88 1.97 2.33
N CYS A 28 -16.62 1.27 1.47
CA CYS A 28 -17.09 1.81 0.20
C CYS A 28 -18.63 1.78 0.17
N PRO A 29 -19.34 2.89 0.47
CA PRO A 29 -20.80 2.90 0.48
C PRO A 29 -21.40 2.38 -0.82
N GLY A 30 -22.31 1.40 -0.72
CA GLY A 30 -22.99 0.80 -1.87
C GLY A 30 -22.18 -0.16 -2.72
N ARG A 31 -21.02 -0.63 -2.23
CA ARG A 31 -20.11 -1.53 -2.97
C ARG A 31 -19.69 -2.73 -2.13
N THR A 32 -19.09 -3.71 -2.82
CA THR A 32 -18.46 -4.86 -2.16
C THR A 32 -17.25 -4.38 -1.38
N GLU A 33 -17.18 -4.72 -0.10
CA GLU A 33 -16.00 -4.48 0.72
C GLU A 33 -14.83 -5.34 0.22
N TYR A 34 -13.63 -4.76 0.26
CA TYR A 34 -12.39 -5.48 0.04
C TYR A 34 -11.38 -5.08 1.12
N GLU A 35 -10.38 -5.89 1.35
CA GLU A 35 -9.29 -5.58 2.26
C GLU A 35 -8.11 -4.99 1.47
N ALA A 36 -7.65 -3.81 1.89
CA ALA A 36 -6.42 -3.21 1.42
C ALA A 36 -5.27 -3.67 2.32
N ASP A 37 -4.14 -4.07 1.73
CA ASP A 37 -2.99 -4.55 2.48
C ASP A 37 -2.41 -3.47 3.39
N PHE A 38 -2.43 -2.21 2.93
CA PHE A 38 -1.95 -1.08 3.69
C PHE A 38 -2.58 0.23 3.20
N ILE A 39 -2.94 1.10 4.13
CA ILE A 39 -3.38 2.46 3.80
C ILE A 39 -2.59 3.48 4.62
N TYR A 40 -2.50 4.70 4.11
CA TYR A 40 -2.05 5.81 4.92
C TYR A 40 -2.79 7.11 4.59
N PHE A 41 -2.87 7.98 5.60
CA PHE A 41 -3.38 9.34 5.49
C PHE A 41 -2.24 10.33 5.66
N ASP A 42 -2.18 11.31 4.78
CA ASP A 42 -1.32 12.46 4.99
C ASP A 42 -1.84 13.34 6.14
N LEU A 43 -0.97 13.69 7.09
CA LEU A 43 -1.38 14.48 8.27
C LEU A 43 -1.86 15.90 7.92
N LYS A 44 -1.43 16.47 6.81
CA LYS A 44 -1.81 17.84 6.40
C LYS A 44 -3.04 17.84 5.51
N THR A 45 -3.06 17.00 4.48
CA THR A 45 -4.12 17.00 3.47
C THR A 45 -5.24 16.02 3.80
N GLN A 46 -5.00 15.05 4.70
CA GLN A 46 -5.90 13.95 5.02
C GLN A 46 -6.26 13.06 3.81
N TYR A 47 -5.51 13.17 2.72
CA TYR A 47 -5.72 12.33 1.54
C TYR A 47 -5.38 10.88 1.85
N LEU A 48 -6.32 10.00 1.49
CA LEU A 48 -6.17 8.56 1.62
C LEU A 48 -5.37 8.00 0.45
N THR A 49 -4.35 7.26 0.78
CA THR A 49 -3.57 6.45 -0.16
C THR A 49 -3.69 4.99 0.22
N GLU A 50 -3.96 4.16 -0.78
CA GLU A 50 -3.96 2.71 -0.69
C GLU A 50 -2.65 2.17 -1.25
N VAL A 51 -2.08 1.18 -0.58
CA VAL A 51 -0.89 0.47 -1.02
C VAL A 51 -1.19 -1.01 -1.05
N GLU A 52 -1.13 -1.58 -2.23
CA GLU A 52 -1.24 -3.02 -2.46
C GLU A 52 0.16 -3.62 -2.45
N ILE A 53 0.34 -4.72 -1.72
CA ILE A 53 1.64 -5.36 -1.54
C ILE A 53 1.72 -6.62 -2.38
N LYS A 54 2.79 -6.77 -3.14
CA LYS A 54 3.05 -7.95 -3.98
C LYS A 54 4.44 -8.49 -3.73
N THR A 55 4.50 -9.74 -3.31
CA THR A 55 5.75 -10.45 -3.04
C THR A 55 6.11 -11.44 -4.16
N ASP A 56 5.16 -11.74 -5.06
CA ASP A 56 5.39 -12.57 -6.24
C ASP A 56 4.61 -12.07 -7.46
N ILE A 57 5.07 -12.45 -8.65
CA ILE A 57 4.50 -12.00 -9.93
C ILE A 57 3.12 -12.61 -10.22
N HIS A 58 2.84 -13.81 -9.75
CA HIS A 58 1.56 -14.47 -10.00
C HIS A 58 0.45 -13.77 -9.22
N ASP A 59 0.73 -13.34 -8.00
CA ASP A 59 -0.21 -12.54 -7.21
C ASP A 59 -0.42 -11.16 -7.83
N PHE A 60 0.65 -10.52 -8.31
CA PHE A 60 0.53 -9.25 -9.06
C PHE A 60 -0.38 -9.40 -10.29
N ARG A 61 -0.19 -10.45 -11.11
CA ARG A 61 -1.02 -10.70 -12.30
C ARG A 61 -2.49 -10.94 -11.96
N ARG A 62 -2.77 -11.62 -10.85
CA ARG A 62 -4.15 -11.91 -10.42
C ARG A 62 -4.96 -10.66 -10.13
N ASP A 63 -4.35 -9.58 -9.67
CA ASP A 63 -5.06 -8.33 -9.37
C ASP A 63 -5.75 -7.74 -10.58
N PHE A 64 -5.12 -7.79 -11.73
CA PHE A 64 -5.67 -7.22 -12.97
C PHE A 64 -6.80 -8.06 -13.59
N ASN A 65 -7.02 -9.27 -13.08
CA ASN A 65 -8.14 -10.13 -13.45
C ASN A 65 -9.35 -9.98 -12.52
N LYS A 66 -9.19 -9.28 -11.38
CA LYS A 66 -10.26 -9.06 -10.41
C LYS A 66 -11.19 -7.94 -10.89
N LYS A 67 -12.50 -8.19 -10.83
CA LYS A 67 -13.50 -7.14 -11.09
C LYS A 67 -13.71 -6.31 -9.82
N ARG A 68 -13.70 -4.97 -9.95
CA ARG A 68 -14.00 -4.01 -8.87
C ARG A 68 -13.07 -4.14 -7.65
N TYR A 69 -11.79 -4.26 -7.90
CA TYR A 69 -10.75 -4.23 -6.89
C TYR A 69 -10.06 -2.86 -6.91
N HIS A 70 -9.69 -2.34 -5.76
CA HIS A 70 -9.10 -1.00 -5.60
C HIS A 70 -9.98 0.15 -6.12
N ASP A 71 -11.30 0.04 -6.06
CA ASP A 71 -12.22 1.02 -6.63
C ASP A 71 -12.87 1.96 -5.60
N CYS A 72 -12.39 1.96 -4.34
CA CYS A 72 -12.87 2.86 -3.31
C CYS A 72 -12.59 4.32 -3.67
N LYS A 73 -13.65 5.10 -3.86
CA LYS A 73 -13.56 6.49 -4.33
C LYS A 73 -12.96 7.47 -3.32
N ASN A 74 -12.86 7.09 -2.05
CA ASN A 74 -12.13 7.88 -1.07
C ASN A 74 -10.61 7.77 -1.23
N VAL A 75 -10.12 6.76 -1.97
CA VAL A 75 -8.70 6.59 -2.26
C VAL A 75 -8.29 7.54 -3.37
N LYS A 76 -7.43 8.51 -3.04
CA LYS A 76 -6.89 9.45 -4.02
C LYS A 76 -5.76 8.86 -4.84
N TYR A 77 -4.88 8.08 -4.19
CA TYR A 77 -3.71 7.49 -4.80
C TYR A 77 -3.65 5.99 -4.53
N LEU A 78 -3.32 5.22 -5.56
CA LEU A 78 -3.01 3.81 -5.45
C LEU A 78 -1.52 3.59 -5.73
N TYR A 79 -0.86 2.87 -4.83
CA TYR A 79 0.51 2.41 -5.02
C TYR A 79 0.57 0.89 -4.94
N TYR A 80 1.52 0.32 -5.67
CA TYR A 80 1.99 -1.03 -5.44
C TYR A 80 3.31 -0.97 -4.68
N ALA A 81 3.50 -1.84 -3.70
CA ALA A 81 4.76 -2.01 -2.99
C ALA A 81 5.28 -3.43 -3.19
N MET A 82 6.55 -3.56 -3.54
CA MET A 82 7.14 -4.87 -3.83
C MET A 82 8.66 -4.89 -3.58
N PRO A 83 9.25 -6.10 -3.44
CA PRO A 83 10.70 -6.25 -3.43
C PRO A 83 11.33 -5.71 -4.71
N ARG A 84 12.49 -5.04 -4.60
CA ARG A 84 13.23 -4.56 -5.77
C ARG A 84 13.57 -5.69 -6.73
N SER A 85 13.98 -6.85 -6.23
CA SER A 85 14.30 -8.03 -7.04
C SER A 85 13.15 -8.44 -7.94
N LEU A 86 11.92 -8.48 -7.40
CA LEU A 86 10.72 -8.79 -8.19
C LEU A 86 10.50 -7.76 -9.31
N TYR A 87 10.62 -6.47 -9.00
CA TYR A 87 10.49 -5.41 -10.01
C TYR A 87 11.55 -5.50 -11.08
N GLU A 88 12.81 -5.74 -10.74
CA GLU A 88 13.91 -5.81 -11.70
C GLU A 88 13.76 -7.00 -12.66
N GLU A 89 13.27 -8.13 -12.15
CA GLU A 89 13.01 -9.33 -12.97
C GLU A 89 11.85 -9.12 -13.97
N TYR A 90 10.77 -8.44 -13.56
CA TYR A 90 9.55 -8.28 -14.38
C TYR A 90 9.24 -6.82 -14.74
N ARG A 91 10.25 -5.96 -14.83
CA ARG A 91 10.12 -4.51 -14.99
C ARG A 91 9.15 -4.09 -16.10
N ASN A 92 9.28 -4.64 -17.27
CA ASN A 92 8.47 -4.24 -18.43
C ASN A 92 7.00 -4.60 -18.24
N GLU A 93 6.73 -5.78 -17.72
CA GLU A 93 5.39 -6.26 -17.44
C GLU A 93 4.73 -5.43 -16.34
N ILE A 94 5.42 -5.23 -15.22
CA ILE A 94 4.91 -4.44 -14.10
C ILE A 94 4.58 -3.01 -14.55
N ASN A 95 5.49 -2.35 -15.27
CA ASN A 95 5.25 -1.00 -15.77
C ASN A 95 4.06 -0.91 -16.74
N PHE A 96 3.83 -1.94 -17.54
CA PHE A 96 2.69 -2.01 -18.46
C PHE A 96 1.36 -2.04 -17.69
N PHE A 97 1.28 -2.84 -16.62
CA PHE A 97 0.05 -3.02 -15.85
C PHE A 97 -0.23 -1.88 -14.86
N LEU A 98 0.79 -1.21 -14.33
CA LEU A 98 0.61 -0.18 -13.30
C LEU A 98 -0.23 1.02 -13.75
N LYS A 99 -0.23 1.34 -15.05
CA LYS A 99 -0.97 2.51 -15.60
C LYS A 99 -0.75 3.79 -14.79
N ASP A 100 -1.78 4.25 -14.06
CA ASP A 100 -1.74 5.45 -13.21
C ASP A 100 -1.33 5.16 -11.75
N ALA A 101 -1.17 3.90 -11.38
CA ALA A 101 -0.70 3.52 -10.04
C ALA A 101 0.78 3.87 -9.86
N GLY A 102 1.14 4.21 -8.63
CA GLY A 102 2.54 4.43 -8.24
C GLY A 102 3.25 3.12 -7.88
N LEU A 103 4.55 3.22 -7.67
CA LEU A 103 5.40 2.09 -7.28
C LEU A 103 6.34 2.48 -6.15
N ILE A 104 6.35 1.64 -5.12
CA ILE A 104 7.26 1.69 -3.99
C ILE A 104 8.11 0.43 -4.04
N LEU A 105 9.43 0.58 -3.93
CA LEU A 105 10.32 -0.57 -3.82
C LEU A 105 10.83 -0.72 -2.39
N ILE A 106 10.99 -1.98 -1.99
CA ILE A 106 11.59 -2.38 -0.73
C ILE A 106 12.88 -3.12 -1.05
N ASP A 107 13.95 -2.66 -0.42
CA ASP A 107 15.29 -3.23 -0.61
C ASP A 107 15.55 -4.31 0.44
N GLU A 108 16.19 -5.37 0.01
CA GLU A 108 16.71 -6.40 0.88
C GLU A 108 18.23 -6.20 1.00
N ILE A 109 18.69 -5.97 2.22
CA ILE A 109 20.12 -5.82 2.52
C ILE A 109 20.59 -7.12 3.13
N ASP A 110 21.48 -7.79 2.43
CA ASP A 110 22.18 -8.94 2.97
C ASP A 110 23.16 -8.44 4.03
N THR A 111 22.97 -8.90 5.25
CA THR A 111 23.91 -8.61 6.33
C THR A 111 24.74 -9.86 6.60
N ASP A 112 26.05 -9.75 6.48
CA ASP A 112 27.01 -10.81 6.85
C ASP A 112 26.90 -11.24 8.33
N ASP A 113 26.02 -10.61 9.08
CA ASP A 113 25.73 -10.91 10.48
C ASP A 113 24.61 -11.94 10.62
N PHE A 114 24.73 -12.80 11.62
CA PHE A 114 23.77 -13.83 12.05
C PHE A 114 22.33 -13.35 12.34
N ARG A 115 21.98 -12.10 12.02
CA ARG A 115 20.69 -11.46 12.34
C ARG A 115 19.61 -11.59 11.27
N GLY A 116 19.91 -12.24 10.15
CA GLY A 116 18.98 -12.38 9.02
C GLY A 116 18.91 -11.13 8.13
N ASN A 117 18.08 -11.19 7.10
CA ASN A 117 17.93 -10.13 6.11
C ASN A 117 17.29 -8.88 6.73
N ILE A 118 17.85 -7.73 6.44
CA ILE A 118 17.28 -6.43 6.79
C ILE A 118 16.53 -5.88 5.58
N TYR A 119 15.32 -5.37 5.82
CA TYR A 119 14.51 -4.77 4.79
C TYR A 119 14.44 -3.26 4.99
N GLU A 120 14.65 -2.49 3.93
CA GLU A 120 14.66 -1.03 3.95
C GLU A 120 13.75 -0.43 2.87
N PHE A 121 13.32 0.79 3.13
CA PHE A 121 12.51 1.55 2.19
C PHE A 121 13.37 2.01 1.00
N GLY A 122 13.19 1.39 -0.15
CA GLY A 122 13.94 1.67 -1.38
C GLY A 122 13.46 2.89 -2.16
N GLY A 123 12.27 3.43 -1.82
CA GLY A 123 11.77 4.69 -2.36
C GLY A 123 10.49 4.60 -3.18
N PHE A 124 9.89 5.77 -3.40
CA PHE A 124 8.83 5.97 -4.39
C PHE A 124 9.47 6.11 -5.78
N VAL A 125 9.58 5.01 -6.52
CA VAL A 125 10.26 5.01 -7.84
C VAL A 125 9.34 5.45 -8.97
N ARG A 126 8.02 5.40 -8.76
CA ARG A 126 7.00 5.94 -9.64
C ARG A 126 5.92 6.61 -8.80
N ARG A 127 5.57 7.86 -9.16
CA ARG A 127 4.47 8.57 -8.49
C ARG A 127 3.12 8.11 -9.04
N ALA A 128 2.16 7.87 -8.15
CA ALA A 128 0.78 7.63 -8.53
C ALA A 128 0.14 8.91 -9.06
N LYS A 129 -0.72 8.78 -10.07
CA LYS A 129 -1.61 9.85 -10.52
C LYS A 129 -2.84 9.89 -9.62
N ALA A 130 -3.31 11.08 -9.29
CA ALA A 130 -4.57 11.23 -8.56
C ALA A 130 -5.72 10.68 -9.41
N ARG A 131 -6.65 9.97 -8.78
CA ARG A 131 -7.87 9.50 -9.43
C ARG A 131 -8.77 10.69 -9.78
N ASP A 132 -9.38 10.67 -10.95
CA ASP A 132 -10.24 11.77 -11.40
C ASP A 132 -11.58 11.82 -10.64
N ASP A 133 -12.06 10.67 -10.15
CA ASP A 133 -13.36 10.51 -9.50
C ASP A 133 -13.29 10.34 -7.97
N TRP A 134 -12.13 10.63 -7.35
CA TRP A 134 -11.96 10.55 -5.91
C TRP A 134 -12.72 11.68 -5.19
N TYR A 135 -13.15 11.43 -3.97
CA TYR A 135 -13.67 12.46 -3.07
C TYR A 135 -13.15 12.26 -1.64
N GLU A 136 -13.09 13.33 -0.89
CA GLU A 136 -12.57 13.33 0.48
C GLU A 136 -13.42 12.47 1.40
N LEU A 137 -12.75 11.87 2.39
CA LEU A 137 -13.43 11.20 3.48
C LEU A 137 -14.25 12.21 4.28
N SER A 138 -15.45 11.80 4.70
CA SER A 138 -16.18 12.52 5.73
C SER A 138 -15.42 12.43 7.07
N PRO A 139 -15.62 13.37 8.00
CA PRO A 139 -15.06 13.27 9.35
C PRO A 139 -15.40 11.95 10.04
N THR A 140 -16.59 11.42 9.84
CA THR A 140 -17.02 10.12 10.38
C THR A 140 -16.24 8.97 9.75
N GLY A 141 -16.01 9.00 8.42
CA GLY A 141 -15.20 8.01 7.71
C GLY A 141 -13.75 8.02 8.17
N LEU A 142 -13.17 9.21 8.35
CA LEU A 142 -11.82 9.34 8.89
C LEU A 142 -11.71 8.75 10.29
N MET A 143 -12.65 9.10 11.19
CA MET A 143 -12.67 8.55 12.56
C MET A 143 -12.83 7.04 12.59
N HIS A 144 -13.60 6.45 11.65
CA HIS A 144 -13.72 5.02 11.51
C HIS A 144 -12.36 4.34 11.24
N TYR A 145 -11.61 4.84 10.27
CA TYR A 145 -10.29 4.29 9.96
C TYR A 145 -9.28 4.50 11.10
N LEU A 146 -9.28 5.67 11.76
CA LEU A 146 -8.41 5.92 12.89
C LEU A 146 -8.66 4.95 14.05
N ARG A 147 -9.95 4.67 14.33
CA ARG A 147 -10.33 3.68 15.36
C ARG A 147 -9.83 2.28 15.02
N ILE A 148 -10.00 1.84 13.77
CA ILE A 148 -9.46 0.55 13.31
C ILE A 148 -7.93 0.54 13.45
N GLY A 149 -7.27 1.62 13.04
CA GLY A 149 -5.82 1.75 13.09
C GLY A 149 -5.24 1.57 14.48
N CYS A 150 -5.87 2.14 15.51
CA CYS A 150 -5.46 1.95 16.90
C CYS A 150 -5.42 0.47 17.29
N MET A 151 -6.40 -0.32 16.86
CA MET A 151 -6.49 -1.74 17.19
C MET A 151 -5.50 -2.60 16.39
N LYS A 152 -5.27 -2.26 15.13
CA LYS A 152 -4.38 -3.03 14.25
C LYS A 152 -2.92 -3.03 14.73
N TRP A 153 -2.45 -1.92 15.28
CA TRP A 153 -1.08 -1.83 15.81
C TRP A 153 -0.90 -2.43 17.20
N VAL A 154 -1.96 -2.48 18.00
CA VAL A 154 -1.92 -3.11 19.34
C VAL A 154 -1.86 -4.64 19.24
N ASN A 155 -2.49 -5.23 18.24
CA ASN A 155 -2.63 -6.68 18.08
C ASN A 155 -1.54 -7.31 17.18
N ARG A 156 -0.41 -6.66 17.00
CA ARG A 156 0.71 -7.15 16.17
C ARG A 156 1.80 -7.85 16.97
#